data_a972f9a064bb27c1884499327c8204d9
#
_entry.id   a972f9a064bb27c1884499327c8204d9
#
_cell.length_a   1.000
_cell.length_b   1.000
_cell.length_c   1.000
_cell.angle_alpha   90.00
_cell.angle_beta   90.00
_cell.angle_gamma   90.00
#
_symmetry.space_group_name_H-M   'P 1'
#
loop_
_entity.id
_entity.type
_entity.pdbx_description
1 polymer ?
#
loop_
_entity_poly.entity_id
_entity_poly.type
_entity_poly.pdbx_seq_one_letter_code
_entity_poly.pdbx_strand_id
1 'polypeptide(L)'
;DALKETNSVSVADVASTETSPTVSIPKKSTPAENVSISFENISTTNAVAIKEESTGTGGTAAPENVLVSVPQLDTAPKFEIDLPSSTVTLAANGETATYDEVTATTAANTLVLGKGVTVNTLKVKAGNVRVKSGAKVTAISRESGNTSTVIIYKEEGAELPNLSGNDAFEVVDAAVADLQNVAKNGGTYTLATDLTGDFTISATNEVIINLNGHKITNKSGDTFTVNKDSKLTINGNGTVDNVSHGKACIYNNGTVILNGGTYIRSKENGQNSESSGGNSYYNILNHGEMTINPNVEISQNGHYSS
;
A
#
# COMPACT_ATOMS: atom_id res chain seq x y z
N ASP A 1 -6.18 -21.85 -23.67
CA ASP A 1 -5.36 -23.07 -23.43
C ASP A 1 -3.88 -22.74 -23.10
N ALA A 2 -3.30 -21.67 -23.67
CA ALA A 2 -1.89 -21.32 -23.41
C ALA A 2 -1.57 -21.18 -21.90
N LEU A 3 -2.43 -20.57 -21.11
CA LEU A 3 -2.24 -20.40 -19.66
C LEU A 3 -2.30 -21.69 -18.84
N LYS A 4 -2.80 -22.80 -19.43
CA LYS A 4 -2.76 -24.11 -18.78
C LYS A 4 -1.36 -24.71 -18.77
N GLU A 5 -0.58 -24.42 -19.81
CA GLU A 5 0.77 -24.95 -20.00
C GLU A 5 1.86 -23.96 -19.56
N THR A 6 1.57 -22.66 -19.67
CA THR A 6 2.50 -21.57 -19.32
C THR A 6 1.88 -20.62 -18.31
N ASN A 7 2.70 -19.77 -17.67
CA ASN A 7 2.22 -18.70 -16.81
C ASN A 7 2.18 -17.34 -17.53
N SER A 8 2.32 -17.35 -18.86
CA SER A 8 2.36 -16.14 -19.67
C SER A 8 1.65 -16.36 -21.01
N VAL A 9 0.90 -15.35 -21.45
CA VAL A 9 0.26 -15.34 -22.77
C VAL A 9 0.36 -13.94 -23.36
N SER A 10 0.69 -13.87 -24.66
CA SER A 10 0.53 -12.68 -25.49
C SER A 10 -0.72 -12.84 -26.35
N VAL A 11 -1.56 -11.82 -26.37
CA VAL A 11 -2.77 -11.73 -27.19
C VAL A 11 -2.53 -10.69 -28.27
N ALA A 12 -2.37 -11.16 -29.52
CA ALA A 12 -2.01 -10.28 -30.64
C ALA A 12 -3.10 -9.26 -30.97
N ASP A 13 -4.38 -9.67 -30.95
CA ASP A 13 -5.52 -8.78 -31.15
C ASP A 13 -6.78 -9.32 -30.48
N VAL A 14 -7.61 -8.39 -30.00
CA VAL A 14 -8.99 -8.68 -29.57
C VAL A 14 -9.90 -7.93 -30.54
N ALA A 15 -10.49 -8.68 -31.48
CA ALA A 15 -11.18 -8.10 -32.63
C ALA A 15 -12.50 -7.41 -32.23
N SER A 16 -12.86 -6.40 -33.00
CA SER A 16 -14.09 -5.61 -32.82
C SER A 16 -15.39 -6.43 -32.98
N THR A 17 -15.30 -7.59 -33.61
CA THR A 17 -16.44 -8.52 -33.81
C THR A 17 -16.75 -9.35 -32.57
N GLU A 18 -15.86 -9.41 -31.59
CA GLU A 18 -16.06 -10.12 -30.34
C GLU A 18 -17.10 -9.41 -29.48
N THR A 19 -18.19 -10.10 -29.17
CA THR A 19 -19.30 -9.55 -28.38
C THR A 19 -19.01 -9.58 -26.86
N SER A 20 -18.19 -10.51 -26.38
CA SER A 20 -17.80 -10.67 -24.99
C SER A 20 -16.43 -11.36 -24.89
N PRO A 21 -15.37 -10.68 -25.31
CA PRO A 21 -14.05 -11.28 -25.27
C PRO A 21 -13.67 -11.63 -23.84
N THR A 22 -13.21 -12.88 -23.62
CA THR A 22 -12.89 -13.39 -22.29
C THR A 22 -11.55 -14.07 -22.29
N VAL A 23 -10.70 -13.69 -21.33
CA VAL A 23 -9.48 -14.42 -20.96
C VAL A 23 -9.76 -15.17 -19.66
N SER A 24 -9.73 -16.51 -19.73
CA SER A 24 -9.95 -17.36 -18.59
C SER A 24 -8.63 -17.74 -17.94
N ILE A 25 -8.52 -17.53 -16.64
CA ILE A 25 -7.35 -17.88 -15.83
C ILE A 25 -7.58 -19.26 -15.22
N PRO A 26 -6.80 -20.30 -15.60
CA PRO A 26 -7.00 -21.64 -15.08
C PRO A 26 -6.55 -21.74 -13.63
N LYS A 27 -7.29 -22.52 -12.84
CA LYS A 27 -6.85 -22.99 -11.52
C LYS A 27 -5.95 -24.21 -11.68
N LYS A 28 -4.88 -24.29 -10.91
CA LYS A 28 -3.89 -25.36 -10.95
C LYS A 28 -3.88 -26.15 -9.64
N SER A 29 -3.30 -27.35 -9.64
CA SER A 29 -3.11 -28.14 -8.42
C SER A 29 -2.15 -27.49 -7.43
N THR A 30 -1.16 -26.76 -7.97
CA THR A 30 -0.25 -25.89 -7.23
C THR A 30 -0.44 -24.46 -7.76
N PRO A 31 -0.67 -23.46 -6.89
CA PRO A 31 -0.88 -22.10 -7.36
C PRO A 31 0.37 -21.60 -8.10
N ALA A 32 0.17 -20.93 -9.22
CA ALA A 32 1.23 -20.17 -9.85
C ALA A 32 1.44 -18.90 -9.05
N GLU A 33 2.68 -18.55 -8.71
CA GLU A 33 2.96 -17.28 -8.02
C GLU A 33 2.54 -16.10 -8.90
N ASN A 34 2.84 -16.15 -10.18
CA ASN A 34 2.58 -15.06 -11.11
C ASN A 34 2.02 -15.58 -12.44
N VAL A 35 0.99 -14.91 -12.95
CA VAL A 35 0.46 -15.08 -14.32
C VAL A 35 0.54 -13.74 -15.04
N SER A 36 0.95 -13.75 -16.31
CA SER A 36 1.11 -12.56 -17.11
C SER A 36 0.29 -12.63 -18.39
N ILE A 37 -0.50 -11.59 -18.66
CA ILE A 37 -1.30 -11.43 -19.88
C ILE A 37 -0.87 -10.12 -20.52
N SER A 38 -0.33 -10.20 -21.72
CA SER A 38 0.05 -9.04 -22.52
C SER A 38 -0.83 -8.95 -23.75
N PHE A 39 -1.43 -7.80 -23.98
CA PHE A 39 -2.17 -7.50 -25.19
C PHE A 39 -1.29 -6.66 -26.11
N GLU A 40 -1.26 -7.00 -27.42
CA GLU A 40 -0.57 -6.21 -28.43
C GLU A 40 -1.52 -5.19 -29.05
N ASN A 41 -2.80 -5.58 -29.25
CA ASN A 41 -3.86 -4.73 -29.74
C ASN A 41 -5.22 -5.13 -29.15
N ILE A 42 -6.11 -4.16 -28.99
CA ILE A 42 -7.52 -4.36 -28.62
C ILE A 42 -8.34 -3.41 -29.48
N SER A 43 -9.03 -3.95 -30.48
CA SER A 43 -9.87 -3.20 -31.41
C SER A 43 -11.37 -3.26 -31.08
N THR A 44 -11.76 -4.08 -30.10
CA THR A 44 -13.15 -4.14 -29.62
C THR A 44 -13.49 -2.94 -28.76
N THR A 45 -14.75 -2.45 -28.86
CA THR A 45 -15.34 -1.45 -27.97
C THR A 45 -15.99 -2.07 -26.73
N ASN A 46 -16.16 -3.40 -26.72
CA ASN A 46 -16.70 -4.15 -25.58
C ASN A 46 -15.60 -4.35 -24.51
N ALA A 47 -16.03 -4.54 -23.26
CA ALA A 47 -15.09 -4.85 -22.20
C ALA A 47 -14.49 -6.25 -22.38
N VAL A 48 -13.17 -6.34 -22.24
CA VAL A 48 -12.46 -7.61 -22.18
C VAL A 48 -12.60 -8.16 -20.76
N ALA A 49 -13.24 -9.30 -20.61
CA ALA A 49 -13.40 -9.94 -19.32
C ALA A 49 -12.18 -10.81 -18.98
N ILE A 50 -11.61 -10.64 -17.79
CA ILE A 50 -10.55 -11.48 -17.24
C ILE A 50 -11.13 -12.16 -16.00
N LYS A 51 -11.29 -13.49 -16.07
CA LYS A 51 -12.04 -14.26 -15.06
C LYS A 51 -11.29 -15.52 -14.65
N GLU A 52 -11.53 -15.98 -13.41
CA GLU A 52 -11.14 -17.32 -13.02
C GLU A 52 -12.00 -18.37 -13.74
N GLU A 53 -11.40 -19.49 -14.13
CA GLU A 53 -12.19 -20.65 -14.57
C GLU A 53 -13.03 -21.20 -13.41
N SER A 54 -14.34 -21.35 -13.64
CA SER A 54 -15.28 -21.82 -12.62
C SER A 54 -15.10 -23.30 -12.26
N THR A 55 -14.59 -24.09 -13.20
CA THR A 55 -14.35 -25.54 -13.03
C THR A 55 -13.11 -25.93 -13.83
N GLY A 56 -11.97 -25.95 -13.15
CA GLY A 56 -10.72 -26.40 -13.78
C GLY A 56 -10.52 -27.90 -13.64
N THR A 57 -10.15 -28.58 -14.72
CA THR A 57 -9.66 -29.97 -14.68
C THR A 57 -8.26 -30.07 -14.06
N GLY A 58 -7.64 -28.94 -13.72
CA GLY A 58 -6.25 -28.84 -13.27
C GLY A 58 -6.03 -28.60 -11.77
N GLY A 59 -7.07 -28.25 -11.01
CA GLY A 59 -6.91 -27.95 -9.58
C GLY A 59 -7.86 -26.86 -9.06
N THR A 60 -7.67 -26.46 -7.79
CA THR A 60 -8.52 -25.48 -7.09
C THR A 60 -7.81 -24.18 -6.75
N ALA A 61 -6.48 -24.10 -6.97
CA ALA A 61 -5.67 -22.95 -6.59
C ALA A 61 -5.60 -21.92 -7.72
N ALA A 62 -6.04 -20.70 -7.45
CA ALA A 62 -5.86 -19.55 -8.32
C ALA A 62 -4.41 -18.99 -8.20
N PRO A 63 -3.90 -18.27 -9.20
CA PRO A 63 -2.62 -17.60 -9.08
C PRO A 63 -2.65 -16.50 -8.01
N GLU A 64 -1.53 -16.28 -7.34
CA GLU A 64 -1.42 -15.20 -6.33
C GLU A 64 -1.46 -13.82 -6.97
N ASN A 65 -0.76 -13.66 -8.10
CA ASN A 65 -0.66 -12.40 -8.81
C ASN A 65 -0.99 -12.57 -10.30
N VAL A 66 -1.77 -11.63 -10.84
CA VAL A 66 -2.06 -11.55 -12.27
C VAL A 66 -1.65 -10.18 -12.78
N LEU A 67 -0.72 -10.15 -13.73
CA LEU A 67 -0.31 -8.96 -14.45
C LEU A 67 -1.07 -8.86 -15.77
N VAL A 68 -1.76 -7.76 -16.00
CA VAL A 68 -2.43 -7.43 -17.25
C VAL A 68 -1.78 -6.21 -17.83
N SER A 69 -1.21 -6.31 -19.03
CA SER A 69 -0.51 -5.20 -19.67
C SER A 69 -1.07 -4.90 -21.06
N VAL A 70 -1.21 -3.61 -21.37
CA VAL A 70 -1.57 -3.11 -22.70
C VAL A 70 -0.58 -2.01 -23.13
N PRO A 71 -0.30 -1.86 -24.44
CA PRO A 71 0.42 -0.70 -24.93
C PRO A 71 -0.50 0.54 -24.93
N GLN A 72 0.05 1.69 -25.21
CA GLN A 72 -0.78 2.87 -25.51
C GLN A 72 -1.49 2.64 -26.84
N LEU A 73 -2.81 2.57 -26.81
CA LEU A 73 -3.67 2.37 -27.96
C LEU A 73 -4.38 3.68 -28.35
N ASP A 74 -4.73 3.84 -29.63
CA ASP A 74 -5.51 4.99 -30.14
C ASP A 74 -6.92 5.04 -29.50
N THR A 75 -7.50 3.87 -29.27
CA THR A 75 -8.76 3.71 -28.52
C THR A 75 -8.46 2.98 -27.22
N ALA A 76 -8.70 3.65 -26.11
CA ALA A 76 -8.46 3.07 -24.79
C ALA A 76 -9.43 1.90 -24.53
N PRO A 77 -8.92 0.73 -24.10
CA PRO A 77 -9.74 -0.48 -23.92
C PRO A 77 -10.53 -0.44 -22.60
N LYS A 78 -11.56 -1.29 -22.55
CA LYS A 78 -12.35 -1.55 -21.34
C LYS A 78 -12.07 -2.95 -20.81
N PHE A 79 -12.00 -3.07 -19.49
CA PHE A 79 -11.79 -4.35 -18.83
C PHE A 79 -12.81 -4.61 -17.73
N GLU A 80 -13.22 -5.87 -17.62
CA GLU A 80 -13.94 -6.41 -16.46
C GLU A 80 -13.03 -7.44 -15.78
N ILE A 81 -12.64 -7.20 -14.53
CA ILE A 81 -11.71 -8.04 -13.76
C ILE A 81 -12.50 -8.80 -12.69
N ASP A 82 -12.56 -10.11 -12.83
CA ASP A 82 -13.23 -11.01 -11.89
C ASP A 82 -12.28 -12.14 -11.45
N LEU A 83 -11.34 -11.79 -10.58
CA LEU A 83 -10.29 -12.65 -10.05
C LEU A 83 -10.27 -12.57 -8.52
N PRO A 84 -11.22 -13.20 -7.82
CA PRO A 84 -11.44 -13.02 -6.38
C PRO A 84 -10.28 -13.50 -5.50
N SER A 85 -9.39 -14.34 -6.01
CA SER A 85 -8.30 -14.93 -5.25
C SER A 85 -6.91 -14.37 -5.62
N SER A 86 -6.83 -13.38 -6.53
CA SER A 86 -5.58 -12.88 -7.04
C SER A 86 -5.41 -11.38 -6.80
N THR A 87 -4.20 -10.92 -6.53
CA THR A 87 -3.84 -9.50 -6.70
C THR A 87 -3.67 -9.24 -8.19
N VAL A 88 -4.39 -8.25 -8.72
CA VAL A 88 -4.34 -7.92 -10.14
C VAL A 88 -3.62 -6.60 -10.35
N THR A 89 -2.58 -6.62 -11.18
CA THR A 89 -1.87 -5.41 -11.58
C THR A 89 -2.19 -5.06 -13.02
N LEU A 90 -2.75 -3.87 -13.24
CA LEU A 90 -2.82 -3.26 -14.57
C LEU A 90 -1.53 -2.50 -14.83
N ALA A 91 -0.91 -2.74 -15.97
CA ALA A 91 0.37 -2.16 -16.33
C ALA A 91 0.37 -1.58 -17.75
N ALA A 92 1.31 -0.68 -18.00
CA ALA A 92 1.65 -0.24 -19.34
C ALA A 92 2.66 -1.23 -19.97
N ASN A 93 2.40 -1.64 -21.20
CA ASN A 93 3.42 -2.30 -22.03
C ASN A 93 4.15 -1.20 -22.82
N GLY A 94 5.12 -0.55 -22.17
CA GLY A 94 5.78 0.67 -22.59
C GLY A 94 5.78 1.71 -21.47
N GLU A 95 5.86 2.99 -21.80
CA GLU A 95 5.91 4.08 -20.81
C GLU A 95 4.53 4.39 -20.22
N THR A 96 3.49 4.36 -21.03
CA THR A 96 2.12 4.69 -20.63
C THR A 96 1.10 3.73 -21.23
N ALA A 97 -0.03 3.61 -20.58
CA ALA A 97 -1.23 2.95 -21.08
C ALA A 97 -2.49 3.63 -20.52
N THR A 98 -3.49 3.83 -21.37
CA THR A 98 -4.78 4.35 -20.94
C THR A 98 -5.84 3.26 -21.05
N TYR A 99 -6.58 3.09 -19.97
CA TYR A 99 -7.75 2.23 -19.86
C TYR A 99 -9.00 3.14 -19.79
N ASP A 100 -9.97 2.94 -20.69
CA ASP A 100 -11.18 3.77 -20.71
C ASP A 100 -12.09 3.45 -19.52
N GLU A 101 -12.40 2.18 -19.33
CA GLU A 101 -13.17 1.72 -18.18
C GLU A 101 -12.57 0.44 -17.62
N VAL A 102 -12.45 0.38 -16.30
CA VAL A 102 -12.07 -0.82 -15.56
C VAL A 102 -13.13 -1.10 -14.51
N THR A 103 -13.79 -2.26 -14.60
CA THR A 103 -14.70 -2.74 -13.56
C THR A 103 -14.04 -3.86 -12.78
N ALA A 104 -13.75 -3.62 -11.50
CA ALA A 104 -13.22 -4.62 -10.58
C ALA A 104 -14.37 -5.25 -9.81
N THR A 105 -14.61 -6.55 -10.03
CA THR A 105 -15.74 -7.29 -9.44
C THR A 105 -15.32 -8.12 -8.22
N THR A 106 -14.03 -8.19 -7.94
CA THR A 106 -13.44 -9.08 -6.95
C THR A 106 -13.56 -8.56 -5.53
N ALA A 107 -14.09 -9.37 -4.62
CA ALA A 107 -14.42 -8.96 -3.27
C ALA A 107 -13.24 -8.94 -2.29
N ALA A 108 -12.17 -9.68 -2.54
CA ALA A 108 -11.16 -9.95 -1.50
C ALA A 108 -9.77 -9.35 -1.77
N ASN A 109 -9.45 -8.98 -3.01
CA ASN A 109 -8.08 -8.67 -3.39
C ASN A 109 -7.88 -7.25 -3.89
N THR A 110 -6.63 -6.83 -3.91
CA THR A 110 -6.23 -5.50 -4.30
C THR A 110 -6.05 -5.41 -5.81
N LEU A 111 -6.74 -4.47 -6.45
CA LEU A 111 -6.42 -4.04 -7.80
C LEU A 111 -5.28 -3.02 -7.72
N VAL A 112 -4.18 -3.29 -8.42
CA VAL A 112 -3.01 -2.41 -8.47
C VAL A 112 -2.97 -1.70 -9.82
N LEU A 113 -2.92 -0.38 -9.82
CA LEU A 113 -2.66 0.43 -11.00
C LEU A 113 -1.16 0.78 -11.03
N GLY A 114 -0.45 0.23 -12.01
CA GLY A 114 0.99 0.37 -12.17
C GLY A 114 1.41 1.76 -12.64
N LYS A 115 2.70 2.07 -12.55
CA LYS A 115 3.27 3.32 -13.06
C LYS A 115 2.93 3.50 -14.54
N GLY A 116 2.61 4.73 -14.96
CA GLY A 116 2.25 5.07 -16.33
C GLY A 116 0.82 4.67 -16.74
N VAL A 117 0.05 4.04 -15.85
CA VAL A 117 -1.33 3.65 -16.11
C VAL A 117 -2.27 4.82 -15.81
N THR A 118 -3.13 5.15 -16.79
CA THR A 118 -4.29 6.03 -16.61
C THR A 118 -5.56 5.22 -16.73
N VAL A 119 -6.47 5.34 -15.77
CA VAL A 119 -7.83 4.79 -15.84
C VAL A 119 -8.82 5.94 -15.87
N ASN A 120 -9.57 6.08 -16.99
CA ASN A 120 -10.55 7.15 -17.13
C ASN A 120 -11.73 6.94 -16.18
N THR A 121 -12.26 5.71 -16.12
CA THR A 121 -13.38 5.36 -15.23
C THR A 121 -13.08 4.05 -14.52
N LEU A 122 -12.91 4.10 -13.20
CA LEU A 122 -12.74 2.92 -12.35
C LEU A 122 -14.04 2.64 -11.59
N LYS A 123 -14.62 1.46 -11.80
CA LYS A 123 -15.80 0.96 -11.08
C LYS A 123 -15.39 -0.16 -10.15
N VAL A 124 -15.55 0.03 -8.84
CA VAL A 124 -15.15 -0.97 -7.85
C VAL A 124 -16.40 -1.59 -7.25
N LYS A 125 -16.61 -2.88 -7.52
CA LYS A 125 -17.70 -3.67 -6.90
C LYS A 125 -17.31 -4.15 -5.52
N ALA A 126 -16.03 -4.49 -5.35
CA ALA A 126 -15.52 -4.94 -4.08
C ALA A 126 -13.97 -4.89 -4.05
N GLY A 127 -13.37 -5.06 -2.86
CA GLY A 127 -11.93 -5.08 -2.69
C GLY A 127 -11.31 -3.69 -2.51
N ASN A 128 -9.99 -3.65 -2.57
CA ASN A 128 -9.18 -2.45 -2.39
C ASN A 128 -8.46 -2.08 -3.68
N VAL A 129 -8.03 -0.84 -3.78
CA VAL A 129 -7.29 -0.34 -4.93
C VAL A 129 -5.96 0.24 -4.45
N ARG A 130 -4.85 -0.14 -5.07
CA ARG A 130 -3.55 0.51 -4.89
C ARG A 130 -3.20 1.30 -6.14
N VAL A 131 -2.97 2.60 -5.99
CA VAL A 131 -2.59 3.49 -7.08
C VAL A 131 -1.13 3.87 -6.91
N LYS A 132 -0.29 3.34 -7.80
CA LYS A 132 1.16 3.52 -7.75
C LYS A 132 1.57 4.91 -8.20
N SER A 133 2.75 5.34 -7.76
CA SER A 133 3.38 6.58 -8.22
C SER A 133 3.38 6.67 -9.75
N GLY A 134 2.94 7.81 -10.29
CA GLY A 134 2.80 8.03 -11.73
C GLY A 134 1.60 7.33 -12.39
N ALA A 135 0.71 6.71 -11.61
CA ALA A 135 -0.58 6.25 -12.09
C ALA A 135 -1.68 7.29 -11.82
N LYS A 136 -2.75 7.27 -12.63
CA LYS A 136 -3.85 8.23 -12.56
C LYS A 136 -5.21 7.54 -12.65
N VAL A 137 -6.15 8.00 -11.83
CA VAL A 137 -7.58 7.68 -11.94
C VAL A 137 -8.34 8.98 -12.13
N THR A 138 -9.08 9.10 -13.25
CA THR A 138 -9.82 10.32 -13.56
C THR A 138 -11.19 10.36 -12.88
N ALA A 139 -11.90 9.23 -12.86
CA ALA A 139 -13.15 9.06 -12.15
C ALA A 139 -13.21 7.70 -11.47
N ILE A 140 -13.82 7.64 -10.29
CA ILE A 140 -14.02 6.39 -9.55
C ILE A 140 -15.44 6.34 -9.01
N SER A 141 -16.05 5.17 -9.07
CA SER A 141 -17.37 4.90 -8.49
C SER A 141 -17.38 3.54 -7.81
N ARG A 142 -18.20 3.45 -6.75
CA ARG A 142 -18.54 2.16 -6.15
C ARG A 142 -19.81 1.64 -6.83
N GLU A 143 -19.75 0.41 -7.30
CA GLU A 143 -20.91 -0.25 -7.92
C GLU A 143 -22.04 -0.45 -6.91
N SER A 144 -23.28 -0.38 -7.42
CA SER A 144 -24.49 -0.56 -6.62
C SER A 144 -24.53 -1.97 -6.00
N GLY A 145 -25.00 -2.05 -4.74
CA GLY A 145 -25.06 -3.30 -3.98
C GLY A 145 -23.85 -3.59 -3.10
N ASN A 146 -22.74 -2.89 -3.26
CA ASN A 146 -21.63 -2.92 -2.31
C ASN A 146 -21.85 -1.86 -1.22
N THR A 147 -21.88 -2.29 0.04
CA THR A 147 -22.00 -1.39 1.21
C THR A 147 -20.67 -1.16 1.92
N SER A 148 -19.63 -1.93 1.58
CA SER A 148 -18.32 -1.81 2.21
C SER A 148 -17.57 -0.59 1.69
N THR A 149 -16.83 0.09 2.56
CA THR A 149 -15.91 1.15 2.16
C THR A 149 -14.75 0.55 1.34
N VAL A 150 -14.45 1.16 0.21
CA VAL A 150 -13.31 0.81 -0.63
C VAL A 150 -12.09 1.57 -0.13
N ILE A 151 -11.03 0.85 0.25
CA ILE A 151 -9.77 1.47 0.67
C ILE A 151 -8.90 1.70 -0.57
N ILE A 152 -8.44 2.94 -0.74
CA ILE A 152 -7.53 3.33 -1.82
C ILE A 152 -6.17 3.61 -1.20
N TYR A 153 -5.21 2.73 -1.42
CA TYR A 153 -3.81 2.91 -1.07
C TYR A 153 -3.14 3.79 -2.13
N LYS A 154 -2.94 5.05 -1.78
CA LYS A 154 -2.34 6.03 -2.67
C LYS A 154 -0.85 6.15 -2.42
N GLU A 155 -0.01 5.89 -3.43
CA GLU A 155 1.42 6.21 -3.38
C GLU A 155 1.67 7.69 -3.67
N GLU A 156 2.76 8.23 -3.18
CA GLU A 156 3.20 9.59 -3.52
C GLU A 156 3.37 9.72 -5.04
N GLY A 157 2.88 10.82 -5.63
CA GLY A 157 2.89 11.02 -7.08
C GLY A 157 1.77 10.29 -7.84
N ALA A 158 0.88 9.54 -7.17
CA ALA A 158 -0.34 9.04 -7.77
C ALA A 158 -1.42 10.14 -7.85
N GLU A 159 -2.23 10.12 -8.91
CA GLU A 159 -3.32 11.07 -9.10
C GLU A 159 -4.69 10.41 -8.92
N LEU A 160 -5.54 11.03 -8.10
CA LEU A 160 -6.91 10.59 -7.83
C LEU A 160 -7.90 11.75 -8.05
N PRO A 161 -9.17 11.46 -8.41
CA PRO A 161 -10.22 12.46 -8.35
C PRO A 161 -10.46 12.94 -6.93
N ASN A 162 -11.14 14.08 -6.77
CA ASN A 162 -11.53 14.55 -5.44
C ASN A 162 -12.59 13.62 -4.84
N LEU A 163 -12.24 12.95 -3.74
CA LEU A 163 -13.12 12.02 -3.00
C LEU A 163 -13.55 12.57 -1.63
N SER A 164 -13.29 13.84 -1.36
CA SER A 164 -13.67 14.46 -0.09
C SER A 164 -15.18 14.40 0.14
N GLY A 165 -15.59 13.90 1.32
CA GLY A 165 -17.01 13.75 1.69
C GLY A 165 -17.71 12.56 1.02
N ASN A 166 -16.99 11.65 0.38
CA ASN A 166 -17.55 10.43 -0.18
C ASN A 166 -17.24 9.23 0.72
N ASP A 167 -18.16 8.86 1.59
CA ASP A 167 -18.03 7.77 2.57
C ASP A 167 -17.87 6.36 1.93
N ALA A 168 -18.04 6.26 0.61
CA ALA A 168 -17.80 5.03 -0.11
C ALA A 168 -16.31 4.70 -0.25
N PHE A 169 -15.42 5.68 -0.07
CA PHE A 169 -13.99 5.55 -0.25
C PHE A 169 -13.20 6.09 0.94
N GLU A 170 -12.17 5.36 1.33
CA GLU A 170 -11.14 5.80 2.26
C GLU A 170 -9.80 5.85 1.53
N VAL A 171 -9.18 7.03 1.47
CA VAL A 171 -7.85 7.19 0.88
C VAL A 171 -6.81 7.14 1.98
N VAL A 172 -5.90 6.18 1.87
CA VAL A 172 -4.81 5.93 2.82
C VAL A 172 -3.47 6.12 2.10
N ASP A 173 -2.52 6.74 2.78
CA ASP A 173 -1.14 6.75 2.32
C ASP A 173 -0.60 5.31 2.27
N ALA A 174 -0.16 4.87 1.10
CA ALA A 174 0.26 3.49 0.89
C ALA A 174 1.52 3.15 1.71
N ALA A 175 2.46 4.07 1.83
CA ALA A 175 3.70 3.85 2.58
C ALA A 175 3.44 3.76 4.10
N VAL A 176 2.49 4.56 4.61
CA VAL A 176 2.02 4.46 6.01
C VAL A 176 1.34 3.11 6.25
N ALA A 177 0.47 2.68 5.35
CA ALA A 177 -0.21 1.38 5.47
C ALA A 177 0.77 0.20 5.41
N ASP A 178 1.78 0.26 4.53
CA ASP A 178 2.82 -0.76 4.43
C ASP A 178 3.64 -0.85 5.73
N LEU A 179 4.04 0.28 6.32
CA LEU A 179 4.73 0.28 7.61
C LEU A 179 3.83 -0.22 8.75
N GLN A 180 2.53 0.14 8.77
CA GLN A 180 1.57 -0.39 9.73
C GLN A 180 1.41 -1.91 9.61
N ASN A 181 1.44 -2.44 8.38
CA ASN A 181 1.39 -3.88 8.13
C ASN A 181 2.65 -4.59 8.68
N VAL A 182 3.84 -4.03 8.43
CA VAL A 182 5.10 -4.55 9.01
C VAL A 182 5.09 -4.45 10.53
N ALA A 183 4.62 -3.35 11.10
CA ALA A 183 4.50 -3.16 12.55
C ALA A 183 3.60 -4.22 13.23
N LYS A 184 2.60 -4.70 12.51
CA LYS A 184 1.66 -5.74 12.99
C LYS A 184 2.16 -7.17 12.78
N ASN A 185 2.85 -7.44 11.68
CA ASN A 185 3.18 -8.81 11.25
C ASN A 185 4.66 -9.16 11.37
N GLY A 186 5.53 -8.18 11.60
CA GLY A 186 6.98 -8.32 11.58
C GLY A 186 7.57 -8.16 10.18
N GLY A 187 8.89 -8.14 10.13
CA GLY A 187 9.67 -7.99 8.90
C GLY A 187 10.40 -6.66 8.80
N THR A 188 10.86 -6.33 7.61
CA THR A 188 11.68 -5.15 7.36
C THR A 188 10.95 -4.13 6.49
N TYR A 189 10.99 -2.86 6.90
CA TYR A 189 10.54 -1.73 6.12
C TYR A 189 11.68 -0.73 5.92
N THR A 190 11.92 -0.32 4.68
CA THR A 190 12.89 0.73 4.36
C THR A 190 12.14 1.94 3.82
N LEU A 191 12.34 3.11 4.45
CA LEU A 191 11.69 4.34 4.01
C LEU A 191 12.21 4.75 2.63
N ALA A 192 11.29 5.16 1.77
CA ALA A 192 11.56 5.76 0.47
C ALA A 192 11.17 7.24 0.43
N THR A 193 10.43 7.70 1.43
CA THR A 193 9.92 9.08 1.59
C THR A 193 9.66 9.36 3.06
N ASP A 194 9.43 10.60 3.40
CA ASP A 194 9.01 10.99 4.75
C ASP A 194 7.59 10.49 5.04
N LEU A 195 7.35 10.03 6.27
CA LEU A 195 6.05 9.49 6.68
C LEU A 195 5.45 10.27 7.83
N THR A 196 4.12 10.37 7.84
CA THR A 196 3.36 10.88 8.98
C THR A 196 2.36 9.83 9.45
N GLY A 197 2.54 9.33 10.68
CA GLY A 197 1.67 8.30 11.25
C GLY A 197 2.07 7.90 12.66
N ASP A 198 1.13 7.26 13.34
CA ASP A 198 1.35 6.62 14.65
C ASP A 198 1.47 5.12 14.41
N PHE A 199 2.54 4.48 14.90
CA PHE A 199 2.85 3.08 14.60
C PHE A 199 2.91 2.26 15.88
N THR A 200 2.02 1.27 15.99
CA THR A 200 2.03 0.31 17.10
C THR A 200 2.69 -0.98 16.68
N ILE A 201 3.84 -1.28 17.26
CA ILE A 201 4.57 -2.53 17.05
C ILE A 201 3.93 -3.59 17.92
N SER A 202 3.19 -4.49 17.29
CA SER A 202 2.46 -5.59 17.94
C SER A 202 2.84 -6.97 17.40
N ALA A 203 3.76 -7.03 16.46
CA ALA A 203 4.27 -8.27 15.88
C ALA A 203 4.97 -9.14 16.93
N THR A 204 4.81 -10.46 16.85
CA THR A 204 5.61 -11.44 17.58
C THR A 204 6.98 -11.65 16.96
N ASN A 205 7.11 -11.40 15.65
CA ASN A 205 8.38 -11.38 14.95
C ASN A 205 9.02 -9.99 15.03
N GLU A 206 10.34 -9.92 14.89
CA GLU A 206 11.05 -8.64 14.90
C GLU A 206 10.58 -7.72 13.77
N VAL A 207 10.39 -6.45 14.10
CA VAL A 207 10.15 -5.35 13.16
C VAL A 207 11.44 -4.57 13.01
N ILE A 208 11.92 -4.45 11.77
CA ILE A 208 13.13 -3.70 11.43
C ILE A 208 12.74 -2.51 10.55
N ILE A 209 13.12 -1.32 10.97
CA ILE A 209 12.88 -0.09 10.21
C ILE A 209 14.22 0.52 9.81
N ASN A 210 14.44 0.69 8.51
CA ASN A 210 15.57 1.42 7.97
C ASN A 210 15.12 2.84 7.60
N LEU A 211 15.62 3.84 8.30
CA LEU A 211 15.24 5.25 8.11
C LEU A 211 15.71 5.80 6.75
N ASN A 212 16.85 5.32 6.25
CA ASN A 212 17.35 5.64 4.91
C ASN A 212 17.38 7.15 4.56
N GLY A 213 17.70 8.00 5.53
CA GLY A 213 17.76 9.45 5.38
C GLY A 213 16.43 10.19 5.52
N HIS A 214 15.32 9.46 5.66
CA HIS A 214 13.98 10.03 5.75
C HIS A 214 13.51 10.26 7.19
N LYS A 215 12.39 10.96 7.30
CA LYS A 215 11.76 11.35 8.55
C LYS A 215 10.44 10.63 8.79
N ILE A 216 10.23 10.18 10.01
CA ILE A 216 8.92 9.74 10.49
C ILE A 216 8.43 10.74 11.53
N THR A 217 7.24 11.31 11.29
CA THR A 217 6.56 12.21 12.21
C THR A 217 5.25 11.58 12.68
N ASN A 218 4.91 11.70 13.95
CA ASN A 218 3.63 11.20 14.44
C ASN A 218 2.44 12.00 13.92
N LYS A 219 1.25 11.41 13.97
CA LYS A 219 -0.02 12.10 13.65
C LYS A 219 -0.61 12.77 14.91
N SER A 220 -0.78 12.03 15.99
CA SER A 220 -1.37 12.52 17.23
C SER A 220 -0.93 11.77 18.49
N GLY A 221 -0.46 10.54 18.34
CA GLY A 221 -0.01 9.65 19.42
C GLY A 221 1.51 9.68 19.63
N ASP A 222 2.04 8.63 20.24
CA ASP A 222 3.46 8.34 20.21
C ASP A 222 3.84 7.93 18.79
N THR A 223 5.03 8.31 18.31
CA THR A 223 5.43 7.95 16.94
C THR A 223 5.55 6.44 16.81
N PHE A 224 6.20 5.80 17.80
CA PHE A 224 6.22 4.35 17.95
C PHE A 224 5.75 3.94 19.34
N THR A 225 4.75 3.07 19.39
CA THR A 225 4.38 2.34 20.61
C THR A 225 4.82 0.89 20.45
N VAL A 226 5.73 0.39 21.28
CA VAL A 226 6.19 -1.00 21.22
C VAL A 226 5.50 -1.78 22.32
N ASN A 227 4.67 -2.73 21.95
CA ASN A 227 3.93 -3.56 22.89
C ASN A 227 4.85 -4.53 23.61
N LYS A 228 4.39 -5.04 24.75
CA LYS A 228 5.05 -6.12 25.46
C LYS A 228 5.25 -7.33 24.53
N ASP A 229 6.37 -7.99 24.65
CA ASP A 229 6.79 -9.16 23.86
C ASP A 229 7.05 -8.86 22.36
N SER A 230 6.97 -7.58 21.94
CA SER A 230 7.33 -7.14 20.59
C SER A 230 8.75 -6.58 20.57
N LYS A 231 9.40 -6.68 19.40
CA LYS A 231 10.77 -6.19 19.19
C LYS A 231 10.83 -5.24 18.01
N LEU A 232 11.37 -4.03 18.23
CA LEU A 232 11.63 -3.00 17.23
C LEU A 232 13.13 -2.74 17.11
N THR A 233 13.66 -2.82 15.89
CA THR A 233 15.02 -2.39 15.56
C THR A 233 14.95 -1.23 14.57
N ILE A 234 15.59 -0.11 14.87
CA ILE A 234 15.66 1.06 13.97
C ILE A 234 17.11 1.27 13.54
N ASN A 235 17.33 1.32 12.22
CA ASN A 235 18.63 1.42 11.59
C ASN A 235 18.78 2.68 10.75
N GLY A 236 20.03 3.09 10.54
CA GLY A 236 20.42 4.09 9.56
C GLY A 236 20.26 5.53 10.06
N ASN A 237 20.65 6.45 9.19
CA ASN A 237 20.42 7.88 9.38
C ASN A 237 18.99 8.26 9.00
N GLY A 238 18.47 9.28 9.63
CA GLY A 238 17.10 9.77 9.46
C GLY A 238 16.57 10.30 10.79
N THR A 239 15.32 10.67 10.83
CA THR A 239 14.73 11.32 12.01
C THR A 239 13.42 10.67 12.42
N VAL A 240 13.27 10.40 13.71
CA VAL A 240 11.98 10.09 14.32
C VAL A 240 11.57 11.28 15.17
N ASP A 241 10.48 11.93 14.79
CA ASP A 241 10.00 13.16 15.42
C ASP A 241 8.62 12.94 16.05
N ASN A 242 8.40 13.56 17.20
CA ASN A 242 7.08 13.64 17.77
C ASN A 242 6.67 15.10 17.94
N VAL A 243 5.56 15.47 17.31
CA VAL A 243 5.01 16.84 17.29
C VAL A 243 3.78 17.02 18.18
N SER A 244 3.43 16.01 18.97
CA SER A 244 2.26 16.04 19.85
C SER A 244 2.64 16.27 21.29
N HIS A 245 1.88 17.13 21.97
CA HIS A 245 2.06 17.40 23.37
C HIS A 245 1.88 16.13 24.23
N GLY A 246 2.78 15.89 25.17
CA GLY A 246 2.73 14.76 26.10
C GLY A 246 2.93 13.38 25.46
N LYS A 247 3.50 13.31 24.25
CA LYS A 247 3.76 12.08 23.53
C LYS A 247 5.26 11.90 23.24
N ALA A 248 5.71 10.66 23.06
CA ALA A 248 7.10 10.32 22.83
C ALA A 248 7.39 9.92 21.38
N CYS A 249 8.66 10.00 20.96
CA CYS A 249 9.10 9.35 19.73
C CYS A 249 8.95 7.83 19.86
N ILE A 250 9.28 7.29 21.03
CA ILE A 250 9.16 5.85 21.32
C ILE A 250 8.56 5.68 22.73
N TYR A 251 7.41 5.02 22.82
CA TYR A 251 6.84 4.48 24.04
C TYR A 251 7.08 2.97 24.04
N ASN A 252 8.02 2.50 24.87
CA ASN A 252 8.48 1.12 24.84
C ASN A 252 8.00 0.31 26.05
N ASN A 253 7.23 -0.75 25.80
CA ASN A 253 6.92 -1.79 26.78
C ASN A 253 7.53 -3.16 26.40
N GLY A 254 8.22 -3.27 25.26
CA GLY A 254 8.84 -4.47 24.73
C GLY A 254 10.36 -4.36 24.67
N THR A 255 10.95 -4.71 23.55
CA THR A 255 12.39 -4.61 23.28
C THR A 255 12.66 -3.66 22.13
N VAL A 256 13.54 -2.67 22.32
CA VAL A 256 13.93 -1.71 21.30
C VAL A 256 15.45 -1.70 21.13
N ILE A 257 15.91 -1.72 19.88
CA ILE A 257 17.31 -1.57 19.50
C ILE A 257 17.42 -0.38 18.54
N LEU A 258 18.18 0.64 18.93
CA LEU A 258 18.47 1.80 18.11
C LEU A 258 19.90 1.72 17.61
N ASN A 259 20.09 1.53 16.31
CA ASN A 259 21.40 1.44 15.65
C ASN A 259 21.79 2.74 14.92
N GLY A 260 20.93 3.75 14.93
CA GLY A 260 21.16 5.05 14.33
C GLY A 260 19.93 5.94 14.42
N GLY A 261 20.01 7.09 13.77
CA GLY A 261 18.93 8.07 13.68
C GLY A 261 18.93 9.12 14.78
N THR A 262 18.17 10.18 14.51
CA THR A 262 17.94 11.30 15.43
C THR A 262 16.50 11.21 15.95
N TYR A 263 16.34 11.26 17.26
CA TYR A 263 15.05 11.17 17.95
C TYR A 263 14.77 12.53 18.61
N ILE A 264 13.75 13.25 18.12
CA ILE A 264 13.46 14.61 18.56
C ILE A 264 11.97 14.82 18.86
N ARG A 265 11.67 15.85 19.64
CA ARG A 265 10.33 16.38 19.86
C ARG A 265 10.29 17.84 19.40
N SER A 266 10.10 18.04 18.08
CA SER A 266 10.26 19.36 17.47
C SER A 266 9.18 20.38 17.85
N LYS A 267 7.97 19.94 18.16
CA LYS A 267 6.86 20.82 18.54
C LYS A 267 7.02 21.42 19.92
N GLU A 268 7.68 20.73 20.83
CA GLU A 268 7.92 21.22 22.19
C GLU A 268 9.06 22.24 22.25
N ASN A 269 9.70 22.50 21.15
CA ASN A 269 10.79 23.44 21.05
C ASN A 269 10.32 24.86 21.37
N GLY A 270 10.83 25.43 22.49
CA GLY A 270 10.51 26.78 22.93
C GLY A 270 9.08 26.98 23.48
N GLN A 271 8.32 25.94 23.68
CA GLN A 271 6.99 26.03 24.28
C GLN A 271 7.12 26.09 25.80
N ASN A 272 6.55 27.13 26.41
CA ASN A 272 6.44 27.22 27.86
C ASN A 272 5.25 26.40 28.35
N SER A 273 5.52 25.28 29.02
CA SER A 273 4.49 24.37 29.50
C SER A 273 4.14 24.53 30.97
N GLU A 274 4.54 25.61 31.60
CA GLU A 274 4.24 25.88 33.03
C GLU A 274 2.75 25.78 33.35
N SER A 275 1.89 26.04 32.39
CA SER A 275 0.44 25.95 32.55
C SER A 275 -0.13 24.54 32.40
N SER A 276 0.63 23.55 31.98
CA SER A 276 0.13 22.22 31.63
C SER A 276 0.28 21.15 32.71
N GLY A 277 0.61 21.56 33.95
CA GLY A 277 0.47 20.67 35.10
C GLY A 277 1.55 19.57 35.22
N GLY A 278 2.76 19.83 34.78
CA GLY A 278 3.92 18.99 35.13
C GLY A 278 3.98 17.65 34.40
N ASN A 279 3.48 17.57 33.16
CA ASN A 279 3.70 16.41 32.34
C ASN A 279 5.16 16.30 31.95
N SER A 280 5.76 15.19 32.30
CA SER A 280 7.12 14.83 31.84
C SER A 280 7.07 14.54 30.36
N TYR A 281 7.88 15.24 29.59
CA TYR A 281 7.98 15.07 28.15
C TYR A 281 9.25 14.32 27.85
N TYR A 282 9.09 13.07 27.44
CA TYR A 282 10.22 12.21 27.10
C TYR A 282 10.33 12.07 25.58
N ASN A 283 11.54 12.15 25.06
CA ASN A 283 11.77 11.70 23.70
C ASN A 283 11.53 10.21 23.59
N ILE A 284 11.98 9.48 24.60
CA ILE A 284 11.79 8.03 24.72
C ILE A 284 11.27 7.74 26.13
N LEU A 285 10.13 7.08 26.23
CA LEU A 285 9.58 6.54 27.48
C LEU A 285 9.77 5.03 27.47
N ASN A 286 10.71 4.56 28.30
CA ASN A 286 11.09 3.14 28.32
C ASN A 286 10.61 2.44 29.58
N HIS A 287 9.73 1.45 29.42
CA HIS A 287 9.29 0.51 30.45
C HIS A 287 9.73 -0.93 30.16
N GLY A 288 10.41 -1.17 29.03
CA GLY A 288 10.90 -2.45 28.59
C GLY A 288 12.43 -2.51 28.52
N GLU A 289 12.93 -3.30 27.58
CA GLU A 289 14.36 -3.41 27.29
C GLU A 289 14.76 -2.46 26.17
N MET A 290 15.91 -1.79 26.32
CA MET A 290 16.40 -0.88 25.29
C MET A 290 17.91 -0.94 25.14
N THR A 291 18.36 -1.01 23.88
CA THR A 291 19.77 -0.86 23.51
C THR A 291 19.92 0.36 22.62
N ILE A 292 20.80 1.27 22.99
CA ILE A 292 21.13 2.48 22.21
C ILE A 292 22.59 2.40 21.81
N ASN A 293 22.83 2.34 20.51
CA ASN A 293 24.18 2.23 19.94
C ASN A 293 24.80 3.62 19.64
N PRO A 294 26.14 3.73 19.42
CA PRO A 294 26.84 4.99 19.38
C PRO A 294 26.42 6.02 18.30
N ASN A 295 25.73 5.57 17.24
CA ASN A 295 25.30 6.45 16.14
C ASN A 295 23.89 7.03 16.33
N VAL A 296 23.35 6.94 17.55
CA VAL A 296 22.02 7.45 17.91
C VAL A 296 22.15 8.83 18.52
N GLU A 297 21.36 9.78 18.04
CA GLU A 297 21.20 11.09 18.63
C GLU A 297 19.81 11.21 19.26
N ILE A 298 19.74 11.57 20.53
CA ILE A 298 18.50 11.89 21.23
C ILE A 298 18.60 13.32 21.70
N SER A 299 17.84 14.20 21.11
CA SER A 299 17.89 15.62 21.44
C SER A 299 16.50 16.18 21.68
N GLN A 300 16.42 17.08 22.64
CA GLN A 300 15.23 17.87 22.91
C GLN A 300 15.59 19.34 22.83
N ASN A 301 14.92 20.06 21.94
CA ASN A 301 15.14 21.49 21.75
C ASN A 301 14.23 22.34 22.65
N GLY A 302 13.73 21.80 23.74
CA GLY A 302 12.78 22.46 24.61
C GLY A 302 13.43 23.04 25.89
N HIS A 303 12.78 24.03 26.46
CA HIS A 303 13.22 24.77 27.64
C HIS A 303 13.19 23.96 28.96
N TYR A 304 12.66 22.75 28.95
CA TYR A 304 12.53 21.92 30.14
C TYR A 304 13.28 20.62 29.96
N SER A 305 14.54 20.62 30.39
CA SER A 305 15.20 19.39 30.84
C SER A 305 14.72 19.09 32.25
N SER A 306 14.01 18.05 32.47
CA SER A 306 13.87 17.43 33.78
C SER A 306 15.01 16.50 34.03
#